data_196a1f126b24ce8aac4dea149b70de15
#
_entry.id   196a1f126b24ce8aac4dea149b70de15
#
_cell.length_a   1.000
_cell.length_b   1.000
_cell.length_c   1.000
_cell.angle_alpha   90.00
_cell.angle_beta   90.00
_cell.angle_gamma   90.00
#
_symmetry.space_group_name_H-M   'P 1'
#
loop_
_entity.id
_entity.type
_entity.pdbx_description
1 polymer ?
#
loop_
_entity_poly.entity_id
_entity_poly.type
_entity_poly.pdbx_seq_one_letter_code
_entity_poly.pdbx_strand_id
1 'polypeptide(L)'
;LIATLNMRLSEPSLVIDISGLDELRGISLEGDFVRIGAMATHTEIEDSDLIKEFAPLLSTAAPYIAHRAIRNRGTWGGSIAYADPAAEWPTCLLALNGSVRLLGPNGERIIAVDDFFTGLYTTAIEPDEILISCDIPIAKSSHWYAFEELARRHGDYAIVGMAASANKEGDRLSQPRIVLLGVDTTPVRATKTEALLDGKRITEEVIAQAEACLRTEIDPLPDLTNSPDTKRHLAAVLLKRILSSAQSKTENNCE
;
A
#
# COMPACT_ATOMS: atom_id res chain seq x y z
N LEU A 1 15.66 7.37 -3.95
CA LEU A 1 16.84 8.22 -4.15
C LEU A 1 18.10 7.42 -4.45
N ILE A 2 18.53 6.44 -3.61
CA ILE A 2 19.79 5.71 -3.82
C ILE A 2 19.83 5.00 -5.18
N ALA A 3 18.74 4.38 -5.62
CA ALA A 3 18.66 3.75 -6.94
C ALA A 3 18.85 4.76 -8.08
N THR A 4 18.21 5.94 -8.00
CA THR A 4 18.35 6.98 -9.03
C THR A 4 19.73 7.62 -9.04
N LEU A 5 20.37 7.77 -7.86
CA LEU A 5 21.77 8.21 -7.76
C LEU A 5 22.72 7.21 -8.43
N ASN A 6 22.55 5.90 -8.17
CA ASN A 6 23.37 4.85 -8.78
C ASN A 6 23.23 4.80 -10.31
N MET A 7 22.05 5.09 -10.81
CA MET A 7 21.76 5.15 -12.25
C MET A 7 22.09 6.51 -12.88
N ARG A 8 22.59 7.48 -12.10
CA ARG A 8 22.84 8.87 -12.51
C ARG A 8 21.61 9.57 -13.10
N LEU A 9 20.44 9.22 -12.60
CA LEU A 9 19.16 9.85 -12.97
C LEU A 9 18.80 11.02 -12.05
N SER A 10 19.57 11.24 -10.99
CA SER A 10 19.42 12.33 -10.04
C SER A 10 20.80 12.82 -9.61
N GLU A 11 21.01 14.14 -9.60
CA GLU A 11 22.26 14.80 -9.21
C GLU A 11 22.01 15.91 -8.19
N PRO A 12 21.57 15.57 -6.96
CA PRO A 12 21.36 16.57 -5.91
C PRO A 12 22.70 17.20 -5.53
N SER A 13 22.70 18.52 -5.28
CA SER A 13 23.92 19.24 -4.84
C SER A 13 24.35 18.89 -3.41
N LEU A 14 23.43 18.37 -2.61
CA LEU A 14 23.67 17.93 -1.23
C LEU A 14 22.81 16.72 -0.92
N VAL A 15 23.40 15.74 -0.26
CA VAL A 15 22.70 14.58 0.34
C VAL A 15 22.99 14.58 1.83
N ILE A 16 21.92 14.56 2.64
CA ILE A 16 22.00 14.53 4.09
C ILE A 16 21.61 13.13 4.56
N ASP A 17 22.53 12.47 5.31
CA ASP A 17 22.24 11.20 5.95
C ASP A 17 21.48 11.43 7.27
N ILE A 18 20.25 10.94 7.32
CA ILE A 18 19.35 11.03 8.48
C ILE A 18 19.32 9.71 9.29
N SER A 19 20.14 8.73 8.94
CA SER A 19 20.13 7.40 9.60
C SER A 19 20.50 7.43 11.08
N GLY A 20 21.13 8.51 11.54
CA GLY A 20 21.47 8.74 12.94
C GLY A 20 20.37 9.40 13.79
N LEU A 21 19.20 9.69 13.23
CA LEU A 21 18.07 10.29 13.95
C LEU A 21 17.20 9.18 14.56
N ASP A 22 17.43 8.86 15.82
CA ASP A 22 16.71 7.77 16.52
C ASP A 22 15.22 8.06 16.69
N GLU A 23 14.82 9.32 16.76
CA GLU A 23 13.44 9.79 16.84
C GLU A 23 12.60 9.46 15.60
N LEU A 24 13.24 9.15 14.47
CA LEU A 24 12.58 8.72 13.23
C LEU A 24 12.40 7.20 13.14
N ARG A 25 12.81 6.45 14.15
CA ARG A 25 12.78 5.00 14.18
C ARG A 25 11.60 4.46 14.98
N GLY A 26 11.42 3.15 14.88
CA GLY A 26 10.53 2.37 15.72
C GLY A 26 9.12 2.23 15.19
N ILE A 27 8.41 1.33 15.86
CA ILE A 27 7.00 1.01 15.64
C ILE A 27 6.35 1.00 17.02
N SER A 28 5.29 1.81 17.21
CA SER A 28 4.63 1.95 18.51
C SER A 28 3.10 1.98 18.36
N LEU A 29 2.40 1.68 19.45
CA LEU A 29 0.97 1.90 19.58
C LEU A 29 0.72 3.29 20.16
N GLU A 30 -0.06 4.10 19.47
CA GLU A 30 -0.40 5.47 19.84
C GLU A 30 -1.93 5.66 19.84
N GLY A 31 -2.57 5.30 20.95
CA GLY A 31 -4.02 5.29 21.05
C GLY A 31 -4.64 4.30 20.07
N ASP A 32 -5.42 4.79 19.11
CA ASP A 32 -6.09 3.97 18.08
C ASP A 32 -5.25 3.77 16.80
N PHE A 33 -3.96 4.04 16.85
CA PHE A 33 -3.06 3.96 15.70
C PHE A 33 -1.81 3.14 15.99
N VAL A 34 -1.31 2.45 14.96
CA VAL A 34 0.08 1.99 14.88
C VAL A 34 0.87 3.12 14.23
N ARG A 35 1.84 3.68 14.95
CA ARG A 35 2.80 4.64 14.41
C ARG A 35 4.03 3.92 13.92
N ILE A 36 4.41 4.21 12.66
CA ILE A 36 5.62 3.67 12.03
C ILE A 36 6.54 4.83 11.70
N GLY A 37 7.70 4.88 12.34
CA GLY A 37 8.72 5.89 12.10
C GLY A 37 9.29 5.82 10.68
N ALA A 38 9.66 6.96 10.12
CA ALA A 38 10.15 7.06 8.74
C ALA A 38 11.38 6.17 8.48
N MET A 39 12.23 5.97 9.48
CA MET A 39 13.46 5.16 9.39
C MET A 39 13.26 3.70 9.79
N ALA A 40 12.03 3.25 10.11
CA ALA A 40 11.74 1.84 10.27
C ALA A 40 12.02 1.10 8.95
N THR A 41 12.85 0.05 9.00
CA THR A 41 13.19 -0.73 7.82
C THR A 41 12.04 -1.65 7.40
N HIS A 42 12.01 -2.04 6.14
CA HIS A 42 11.01 -3.01 5.67
C HIS A 42 11.09 -4.33 6.43
N THR A 43 12.28 -4.73 6.86
CA THR A 43 12.52 -5.91 7.69
C THR A 43 11.93 -5.75 9.10
N GLU A 44 12.09 -4.58 9.74
CA GLU A 44 11.48 -4.32 11.04
C GLU A 44 9.96 -4.38 10.98
N ILE A 45 9.35 -3.90 9.89
CA ILE A 45 7.90 -4.02 9.66
C ILE A 45 7.49 -5.49 9.44
N GLU A 46 8.22 -6.23 8.61
CA GLU A 46 7.97 -7.65 8.31
C GLU A 46 8.02 -8.53 9.56
N ASP A 47 8.98 -8.27 10.45
CA ASP A 47 9.24 -9.09 11.63
C ASP A 47 8.43 -8.64 12.87
N SER A 48 7.87 -7.43 12.87
CA SER A 48 7.18 -6.82 14.03
C SER A 48 5.91 -7.57 14.42
N ASP A 49 5.82 -7.97 15.69
CA ASP A 49 4.60 -8.56 16.24
C ASP A 49 3.47 -7.53 16.37
N LEU A 50 3.80 -6.25 16.62
CA LEU A 50 2.80 -5.16 16.61
C LEU A 50 2.16 -5.02 15.23
N ILE A 51 2.94 -5.10 14.16
CA ILE A 51 2.42 -5.03 12.78
C ILE A 51 1.56 -6.25 12.48
N LYS A 52 1.99 -7.46 12.85
CA LYS A 52 1.20 -8.69 12.63
C LYS A 52 -0.15 -8.65 13.33
N GLU A 53 -0.20 -8.06 14.52
CA GLU A 53 -1.42 -7.98 15.33
C GLU A 53 -2.33 -6.81 14.87
N PHE A 54 -1.77 -5.61 14.67
CA PHE A 54 -2.56 -4.38 14.53
C PHE A 54 -2.60 -3.80 13.10
N ALA A 55 -1.70 -4.23 12.21
CA ALA A 55 -1.67 -3.80 10.80
C ALA A 55 -1.30 -4.97 9.86
N PRO A 56 -2.00 -6.12 9.91
CA PRO A 56 -1.58 -7.37 9.27
C PRO A 56 -1.45 -7.28 7.75
N LEU A 57 -2.08 -6.31 7.09
CA LEU A 57 -1.86 -6.06 5.66
C LEU A 57 -0.38 -5.81 5.36
N LEU A 58 0.32 -5.07 6.22
CA LEU A 58 1.74 -4.77 6.01
C LEU A 58 2.61 -6.03 6.15
N SER A 59 2.33 -6.90 7.13
CA SER A 59 3.03 -8.20 7.24
C SER A 59 2.81 -9.07 6.01
N THR A 60 1.61 -9.00 5.40
CA THR A 60 1.28 -9.76 4.19
C THR A 60 2.01 -9.20 2.96
N ALA A 61 2.13 -7.88 2.86
CA ALA A 61 2.76 -7.21 1.71
C ALA A 61 4.29 -7.23 1.77
N ALA A 62 4.90 -7.17 2.98
CA ALA A 62 6.35 -7.06 3.15
C ALA A 62 7.19 -8.08 2.35
N PRO A 63 6.83 -9.38 2.28
CA PRO A 63 7.60 -10.37 1.52
C PRO A 63 7.68 -10.12 0.01
N TYR A 64 6.75 -9.35 -0.55
CA TYR A 64 6.76 -8.99 -1.97
C TYR A 64 7.80 -7.93 -2.29
N ILE A 65 8.15 -7.07 -1.32
CA ILE A 65 9.12 -5.99 -1.50
C ILE A 65 10.51 -6.57 -1.73
N ALA A 66 10.96 -6.61 -2.97
CA ALA A 66 12.31 -7.01 -3.35
C ALA A 66 12.82 -8.27 -2.59
N HIS A 67 14.11 -8.33 -2.27
CA HIS A 67 14.73 -9.41 -1.51
C HIS A 67 15.08 -8.96 -0.09
N ARG A 68 15.17 -9.89 0.86
CA ARG A 68 15.48 -9.62 2.27
C ARG A 68 16.68 -8.67 2.45
N ALA A 69 17.74 -8.82 1.65
CA ALA A 69 18.91 -7.96 1.71
C ALA A 69 18.57 -6.48 1.42
N ILE A 70 17.64 -6.23 0.51
CA ILE A 70 17.13 -4.88 0.21
C ILE A 70 16.23 -4.40 1.36
N ARG A 71 15.34 -5.28 1.88
CA ARG A 71 14.46 -4.95 3.00
C ARG A 71 15.20 -4.58 4.28
N ASN A 72 16.41 -5.12 4.50
CA ASN A 72 17.28 -4.75 5.63
C ASN A 72 17.79 -3.29 5.57
N ARG A 73 17.65 -2.62 4.43
CA ARG A 73 18.18 -1.26 4.21
C ARG A 73 17.10 -0.25 3.82
N GLY A 74 16.15 -0.68 3.01
CA GLY A 74 15.02 0.15 2.60
C GLY A 74 14.15 0.51 3.80
N THR A 75 13.64 1.75 3.82
CA THR A 75 12.86 2.28 4.94
C THR A 75 11.44 2.60 4.53
N TRP A 76 10.52 2.54 5.49
CA TRP A 76 9.12 2.90 5.35
C TRP A 76 8.96 4.31 4.77
N GLY A 77 9.48 5.32 5.48
CA GLY A 77 9.38 6.71 5.05
C GLY A 77 10.08 6.98 3.72
N GLY A 78 11.18 6.27 3.43
CA GLY A 78 11.86 6.36 2.15
C GLY A 78 10.97 5.92 0.98
N SER A 79 10.21 4.84 1.14
CA SER A 79 9.25 4.37 0.12
C SER A 79 8.07 5.33 -0.02
N ILE A 80 7.48 5.77 1.10
CA ILE A 80 6.33 6.68 1.10
C ILE A 80 6.69 8.05 0.50
N ALA A 81 7.82 8.65 0.93
CA ALA A 81 8.26 9.96 0.43
C ALA A 81 8.73 9.92 -1.03
N TYR A 82 9.27 8.77 -1.48
CA TYR A 82 9.68 8.60 -2.87
C TYR A 82 8.49 8.45 -3.82
N ALA A 83 7.39 7.89 -3.33
CA ALA A 83 6.12 7.75 -4.06
C ALA A 83 6.26 7.05 -5.42
N ASP A 84 7.03 5.94 -5.46
CA ASP A 84 7.07 5.11 -6.65
C ASP A 84 5.70 4.48 -6.90
N PRO A 85 5.08 4.67 -8.09
CA PRO A 85 3.75 4.13 -8.36
C PRO A 85 3.68 2.59 -8.39
N ALA A 86 4.82 1.91 -8.46
CA ALA A 86 4.92 0.46 -8.39
C ALA A 86 5.30 -0.05 -7.00
N ALA A 87 5.39 0.83 -5.98
CA ALA A 87 5.76 0.44 -4.63
C ALA A 87 4.55 -0.04 -3.81
N GLU A 88 4.78 -1.03 -2.97
CA GLU A 88 3.78 -1.71 -2.16
C GLU A 88 3.30 -0.84 -0.98
N TRP A 89 4.24 -0.13 -0.30
CA TRP A 89 3.91 0.66 0.90
C TRP A 89 2.95 1.83 0.65
N PRO A 90 3.11 2.65 -0.39
CA PRO A 90 2.12 3.68 -0.74
C PRO A 90 0.71 3.10 -0.91
N THR A 91 0.62 1.96 -1.60
CA THR A 91 -0.64 1.25 -1.86
C THR A 91 -1.26 0.70 -0.58
N CYS A 92 -0.44 0.08 0.29
CA CYS A 92 -0.89 -0.41 1.59
C CYS A 92 -1.34 0.72 2.52
N LEU A 93 -0.58 1.83 2.58
CA LEU A 93 -0.95 2.98 3.41
C LEU A 93 -2.30 3.57 2.98
N LEU A 94 -2.53 3.67 1.66
CA LEU A 94 -3.80 4.15 1.09
C LEU A 94 -4.94 3.17 1.37
N ALA A 95 -4.71 1.85 1.27
CA ALA A 95 -5.70 0.83 1.58
C ALA A 95 -6.07 0.80 3.08
N LEU A 96 -5.13 1.11 3.96
CA LEU A 96 -5.33 1.17 5.40
C LEU A 96 -5.90 2.51 5.89
N ASN A 97 -6.16 3.47 4.99
CA ASN A 97 -6.66 4.80 5.35
C ASN A 97 -5.76 5.51 6.37
N GLY A 98 -4.45 5.40 6.18
CA GLY A 98 -3.46 5.99 7.08
C GLY A 98 -3.31 7.49 6.90
N SER A 99 -2.42 8.07 7.69
CA SER A 99 -1.99 9.47 7.56
C SER A 99 -0.48 9.58 7.64
N VAL A 100 0.04 10.66 7.06
CA VAL A 100 1.47 10.98 7.02
C VAL A 100 1.74 12.18 7.92
N ARG A 101 2.76 12.07 8.77
CA ARG A 101 3.22 13.15 9.65
C ARG A 101 4.48 13.76 9.07
N LEU A 102 4.44 15.06 8.87
CA LEU A 102 5.54 15.87 8.34
C LEU A 102 6.01 16.86 9.41
N LEU A 103 7.28 17.14 9.42
CA LEU A 103 7.90 18.15 10.25
C LEU A 103 8.60 19.18 9.37
N GLY A 104 8.27 20.44 9.53
CA GLY A 104 8.89 21.57 8.87
C GLY A 104 9.19 22.73 9.85
N PRO A 105 9.66 23.89 9.34
CA PRO A 105 9.99 25.04 10.18
C PRO A 105 8.83 25.58 11.02
N ASN A 106 7.59 25.32 10.57
CA ASN A 106 6.36 25.76 11.25
C ASN A 106 5.79 24.71 12.22
N GLY A 107 6.53 23.63 12.49
CA GLY A 107 6.10 22.53 13.32
C GLY A 107 5.59 21.34 12.53
N GLU A 108 4.88 20.44 13.23
CA GLU A 108 4.30 19.25 12.64
C GLU A 108 2.97 19.53 11.95
N ARG A 109 2.72 18.81 10.84
CA ARG A 109 1.40 18.70 10.22
C ARG A 109 1.10 17.27 9.82
N ILE A 110 -0.18 16.95 9.73
CA ILE A 110 -0.68 15.62 9.36
C ILE A 110 -1.48 15.75 8.08
N ILE A 111 -1.23 14.86 7.13
CA ILE A 111 -1.94 14.79 5.85
C ILE A 111 -2.61 13.41 5.78
N ALA A 112 -3.90 13.38 5.43
CA ALA A 112 -4.58 12.13 5.09
C ALA A 112 -3.92 11.52 3.84
N VAL A 113 -3.76 10.20 3.82
CA VAL A 113 -3.09 9.55 2.70
C VAL A 113 -3.78 9.75 1.36
N ASP A 114 -5.11 9.94 1.37
CA ASP A 114 -5.89 10.24 0.14
C ASP A 114 -5.44 11.55 -0.54
N ASP A 115 -4.84 12.48 0.20
CA ASP A 115 -4.34 13.78 -0.30
C ASP A 115 -2.81 13.83 -0.43
N PHE A 116 -2.11 12.74 -0.12
CA PHE A 116 -0.66 12.77 -0.01
C PHE A 116 0.09 12.53 -1.33
N PHE A 117 -0.36 11.57 -2.16
CA PHE A 117 0.28 11.24 -3.44
C PHE A 117 -0.31 12.11 -4.55
N THR A 118 0.48 13.04 -5.09
CA THR A 118 -0.03 14.09 -6.01
C THR A 118 0.36 13.87 -7.46
N GLY A 119 1.26 12.94 -7.76
CA GLY A 119 1.70 12.62 -9.12
C GLY A 119 2.90 11.69 -9.17
N LEU A 120 3.46 11.50 -10.36
CA LEU A 120 4.62 10.62 -10.56
C LEU A 120 5.82 11.08 -9.73
N TYR A 121 6.24 10.24 -8.76
CA TYR A 121 7.30 10.57 -7.81
C TYR A 121 7.08 11.90 -7.08
N THR A 122 5.83 12.29 -6.87
CA THR A 122 5.48 13.57 -6.27
C THR A 122 4.46 13.38 -5.14
N THR A 123 4.71 14.05 -4.04
CA THR A 123 3.88 14.03 -2.83
C THR A 123 3.54 15.45 -2.40
N ALA A 124 2.70 15.56 -1.37
CA ALA A 124 2.37 16.84 -0.73
C ALA A 124 3.43 17.34 0.27
N ILE A 125 4.65 16.74 0.28
CA ILE A 125 5.78 17.22 1.10
C ILE A 125 6.31 18.52 0.51
N GLU A 126 6.38 19.58 1.33
CA GLU A 126 6.98 20.84 0.95
C GLU A 126 8.53 20.76 0.97
N PRO A 127 9.26 21.65 0.24
CA PRO A 127 10.72 21.55 0.11
C PRO A 127 11.51 21.60 1.44
N ASP A 128 10.94 22.18 2.48
CA ASP A 128 11.53 22.36 3.80
C ASP A 128 10.94 21.42 4.87
N GLU A 129 10.22 20.39 4.43
CA GLU A 129 9.63 19.37 5.30
C GLU A 129 10.33 18.02 5.20
N ILE A 130 10.24 17.25 6.27
CA ILE A 130 10.66 15.87 6.34
C ILE A 130 9.50 14.99 6.82
N LEU A 131 9.32 13.82 6.20
CA LEU A 131 8.42 12.78 6.69
C LEU A 131 9.03 12.16 7.94
N ILE A 132 8.31 12.25 9.08
CA ILE A 132 8.79 11.71 10.36
C ILE A 132 8.16 10.36 10.70
N SER A 133 6.88 10.15 10.38
CA SER A 133 6.17 8.89 10.62
C SER A 133 4.88 8.81 9.81
N CYS A 134 4.25 7.62 9.81
CA CYS A 134 2.86 7.47 9.41
C CYS A 134 2.07 6.83 10.55
N ASP A 135 0.80 7.22 10.66
CA ASP A 135 -0.16 6.66 11.60
C ASP A 135 -1.15 5.79 10.82
N ILE A 136 -1.32 4.54 11.23
CA ILE A 136 -2.21 3.55 10.61
C ILE A 136 -3.28 3.16 11.62
N PRO A 137 -4.58 3.28 11.30
CA PRO A 137 -5.65 2.85 12.18
C PRO A 137 -5.50 1.38 12.58
N ILE A 138 -5.68 1.07 13.86
CA ILE A 138 -5.56 -0.29 14.40
C ILE A 138 -6.59 -1.21 13.74
N ALA A 139 -6.13 -2.38 13.31
CA ALA A 139 -6.98 -3.44 12.83
C ALA A 139 -7.95 -3.91 13.92
N LYS A 140 -9.24 -3.92 13.63
CA LYS A 140 -10.26 -4.57 14.48
C LYS A 140 -10.35 -6.05 14.12
N SER A 141 -10.82 -6.87 15.03
CA SER A 141 -10.97 -8.33 14.82
C SER A 141 -11.88 -8.69 13.65
N SER A 142 -12.80 -7.79 13.26
CA SER A 142 -13.68 -7.95 12.10
C SER A 142 -13.07 -7.46 10.78
N HIS A 143 -11.84 -6.92 10.79
CA HIS A 143 -11.22 -6.45 9.55
C HIS A 143 -10.67 -7.61 8.73
N TRP A 144 -10.90 -7.53 7.43
CA TRP A 144 -10.32 -8.39 6.41
C TRP A 144 -9.30 -7.59 5.61
N TYR A 145 -8.19 -8.25 5.29
CA TYR A 145 -7.09 -7.69 4.52
C TYR A 145 -6.60 -8.68 3.49
N ALA A 146 -6.15 -8.17 2.35
CA ALA A 146 -5.46 -8.97 1.36
C ALA A 146 -4.45 -8.11 0.59
N PHE A 147 -3.36 -8.74 0.19
CA PHE A 147 -2.37 -8.19 -0.74
C PHE A 147 -1.97 -9.28 -1.72
N GLU A 148 -1.99 -8.97 -2.99
CA GLU A 148 -1.43 -9.80 -4.05
C GLU A 148 -0.82 -8.92 -5.14
N GLU A 149 0.22 -9.43 -5.79
CA GLU A 149 0.79 -8.80 -6.96
C GLU A 149 1.21 -9.84 -8.02
N LEU A 150 1.33 -9.35 -9.24
CA LEU A 150 1.84 -10.11 -10.37
C LEU A 150 3.11 -9.43 -10.88
N ALA A 151 4.23 -10.09 -10.72
CA ALA A 151 5.53 -9.72 -11.23
C ALA A 151 6.09 -10.83 -12.12
N ARG A 152 7.12 -10.55 -12.91
CA ARG A 152 7.79 -11.56 -13.73
C ARG A 152 8.55 -12.58 -12.90
N ARG A 153 9.12 -12.13 -11.78
CA ARG A 153 9.87 -12.93 -10.82
C ARG A 153 9.57 -12.39 -9.42
N HIS A 154 9.70 -13.24 -8.44
CA HIS A 154 9.60 -12.81 -7.05
C HIS A 154 10.69 -11.75 -6.73
N GLY A 155 10.27 -10.63 -6.20
CA GLY A 155 11.13 -9.49 -5.85
C GLY A 155 11.43 -8.52 -7.00
N ASP A 156 10.89 -8.74 -8.22
CA ASP A 156 10.86 -7.73 -9.29
C ASP A 156 9.71 -6.75 -9.02
N TYR A 157 9.75 -5.57 -9.65
CA TYR A 157 8.61 -4.65 -9.67
C TYR A 157 7.35 -5.33 -10.20
N ALA A 158 6.25 -5.10 -9.52
CA ALA A 158 4.95 -5.60 -9.95
C ALA A 158 4.54 -5.00 -11.30
N ILE A 159 3.97 -5.84 -12.16
CA ILE A 159 3.25 -5.37 -13.35
C ILE A 159 1.96 -4.69 -12.89
N VAL A 160 1.25 -5.33 -11.96
CA VAL A 160 0.08 -4.83 -11.24
C VAL A 160 0.06 -5.50 -9.87
N GLY A 161 -0.18 -4.73 -8.83
CA GLY A 161 -0.47 -5.25 -7.50
C GLY A 161 -1.74 -4.64 -6.93
N MET A 162 -2.26 -5.23 -5.86
CA MET A 162 -3.50 -4.81 -5.22
C MET A 162 -3.44 -5.03 -3.72
N ALA A 163 -3.72 -3.97 -2.96
CA ALA A 163 -3.99 -4.04 -1.54
C ALA A 163 -5.49 -3.84 -1.30
N ALA A 164 -6.07 -4.62 -0.41
CA ALA A 164 -7.47 -4.48 -0.04
C ALA A 164 -7.66 -4.54 1.47
N SER A 165 -8.61 -3.75 1.96
CA SER A 165 -9.10 -3.80 3.34
C SER A 165 -10.60 -3.62 3.38
N ALA A 166 -11.27 -4.22 4.35
CA ALA A 166 -12.70 -4.01 4.59
C ALA A 166 -13.06 -4.46 6.01
N ASN A 167 -14.18 -3.96 6.54
CA ASN A 167 -14.85 -4.66 7.65
C ASN A 167 -15.57 -5.89 7.08
N LYS A 168 -15.46 -7.03 7.77
CA LYS A 168 -16.08 -8.29 7.35
C LYS A 168 -17.01 -8.81 8.44
N GLU A 169 -18.27 -9.02 8.06
CA GLU A 169 -19.28 -9.66 8.89
C GLU A 169 -19.84 -10.89 8.15
N GLY A 170 -19.40 -12.07 8.59
CA GLY A 170 -19.66 -13.30 7.86
C GLY A 170 -19.03 -13.24 6.45
N ASP A 171 -19.87 -13.29 5.42
CA ASP A 171 -19.49 -13.19 4.01
C ASP A 171 -19.76 -11.80 3.38
N ARG A 172 -20.10 -10.79 4.19
CA ARG A 172 -20.32 -9.42 3.74
C ARG A 172 -19.10 -8.56 4.02
N LEU A 173 -18.73 -7.75 3.02
CA LEU A 173 -17.74 -6.70 3.18
C LEU A 173 -18.45 -5.35 3.32
N SER A 174 -17.97 -4.51 4.22
CA SER A 174 -18.40 -3.12 4.35
C SER A 174 -17.20 -2.19 4.43
N GLN A 175 -17.38 -0.98 3.90
CA GLN A 175 -16.33 0.02 3.78
C GLN A 175 -15.06 -0.51 3.12
N PRO A 176 -15.17 -1.23 1.97
CA PRO A 176 -13.99 -1.76 1.30
C PRO A 176 -13.12 -0.64 0.77
N ARG A 177 -11.81 -0.82 0.85
CA ARG A 177 -10.80 -0.03 0.15
C ARG A 177 -10.01 -0.97 -0.72
N ILE A 178 -9.96 -0.70 -2.02
CA ILE A 178 -9.25 -1.50 -3.03
C ILE A 178 -8.31 -0.56 -3.75
N VAL A 179 -7.03 -0.79 -3.58
CA VAL A 179 -5.98 0.10 -4.08
C VAL A 179 -5.02 -0.69 -4.96
N LEU A 180 -4.74 -0.15 -6.14
CA LEU A 180 -3.84 -0.75 -7.12
C LEU A 180 -2.51 0.00 -7.18
N LEU A 181 -1.43 -0.75 -7.42
CA LEU A 181 -0.12 -0.23 -7.81
C LEU A 181 0.22 -0.65 -9.24
N GLY A 182 1.11 0.07 -9.89
CA GLY A 182 1.59 -0.23 -11.24
C GLY A 182 0.65 0.14 -12.38
N VAL A 183 -0.50 0.77 -12.09
CA VAL A 183 -1.52 1.12 -13.10
C VAL A 183 -1.51 2.58 -13.52
N ASP A 184 -1.08 3.49 -12.67
CA ASP A 184 -1.03 4.93 -12.94
C ASP A 184 0.23 5.55 -12.31
N THR A 185 0.32 6.87 -12.30
CA THR A 185 1.41 7.66 -11.71
C THR A 185 1.39 7.71 -10.18
N THR A 186 0.29 7.31 -9.57
CA THR A 186 0.08 7.19 -8.11
C THR A 186 -0.65 5.89 -7.79
N PRO A 187 -0.70 5.45 -6.53
CA PRO A 187 -1.63 4.40 -6.12
C PRO A 187 -3.07 4.76 -6.44
N VAL A 188 -3.83 3.85 -7.04
CA VAL A 188 -5.20 4.11 -7.53
C VAL A 188 -6.24 3.40 -6.68
N ARG A 189 -7.17 4.15 -6.08
CA ARG A 189 -8.36 3.58 -5.45
C ARG A 189 -9.44 3.27 -6.48
N ALA A 190 -9.96 2.05 -6.44
CA ALA A 190 -11.05 1.59 -7.28
C ALA A 190 -12.42 1.95 -6.65
N THR A 191 -12.73 3.25 -6.54
CA THR A 191 -13.86 3.77 -5.76
C THR A 191 -15.24 3.30 -6.25
N LYS A 192 -15.41 3.08 -7.56
CA LYS A 192 -16.67 2.54 -8.12
C LYS A 192 -16.82 1.06 -7.78
N THR A 193 -15.71 0.32 -7.85
CA THR A 193 -15.66 -1.10 -7.46
C THR A 193 -15.89 -1.25 -5.95
N GLU A 194 -15.28 -0.37 -5.12
CA GLU A 194 -15.52 -0.29 -3.68
C GLU A 194 -17.02 -0.07 -3.39
N ALA A 195 -17.65 0.91 -4.04
CA ALA A 195 -19.07 1.21 -3.86
C ALA A 195 -20.00 0.06 -4.29
N LEU A 196 -19.60 -0.72 -5.33
CA LEU A 196 -20.34 -1.91 -5.74
C LEU A 196 -20.28 -3.01 -4.69
N LEU A 197 -19.14 -3.17 -4.01
CA LEU A 197 -18.90 -4.23 -3.03
C LEU A 197 -19.45 -3.88 -1.63
N ASP A 198 -19.65 -2.60 -1.33
CA ASP A 198 -20.04 -2.14 0.00
C ASP A 198 -21.38 -2.72 0.46
N GLY A 199 -21.38 -3.37 1.62
CA GLY A 199 -22.52 -4.08 2.20
C GLY A 199 -22.96 -5.34 1.46
N LYS A 200 -22.21 -5.77 0.42
CA LYS A 200 -22.58 -6.97 -0.38
C LYS A 200 -22.02 -8.25 0.21
N ARG A 201 -22.76 -9.31 -0.03
CA ARG A 201 -22.32 -10.69 0.10
C ARG A 201 -21.33 -11.00 -1.02
N ILE A 202 -20.20 -11.56 -0.71
CA ILE A 202 -19.20 -11.95 -1.73
C ILE A 202 -19.60 -13.29 -2.34
N THR A 203 -20.39 -13.21 -3.42
CA THR A 203 -20.79 -14.35 -4.26
C THR A 203 -20.03 -14.33 -5.57
N GLU A 204 -20.03 -15.45 -6.32
CA GLU A 204 -19.43 -15.50 -7.66
C GLU A 204 -20.00 -14.44 -8.60
N GLU A 205 -21.31 -14.15 -8.49
CA GLU A 205 -21.96 -13.12 -9.29
C GLU A 205 -21.45 -11.72 -8.92
N VAL A 206 -21.33 -11.41 -7.63
CA VAL A 206 -20.78 -10.11 -7.15
C VAL A 206 -19.33 -9.97 -7.55
N ILE A 207 -18.52 -11.04 -7.47
CA ILE A 207 -17.12 -11.04 -7.92
C ILE A 207 -17.07 -10.71 -9.43
N ALA A 208 -17.88 -11.37 -10.26
CA ALA A 208 -17.93 -11.12 -11.71
C ALA A 208 -18.36 -9.67 -12.03
N GLN A 209 -19.33 -9.13 -11.30
CA GLN A 209 -19.73 -7.73 -11.43
C GLN A 209 -18.59 -6.77 -11.03
N ALA A 210 -17.88 -7.05 -9.94
CA ALA A 210 -16.75 -6.25 -9.49
C ALA A 210 -15.57 -6.30 -10.50
N GLU A 211 -15.26 -7.47 -11.07
CA GLU A 211 -14.27 -7.59 -12.16
C GLU A 211 -14.65 -6.72 -13.38
N ALA A 212 -15.91 -6.77 -13.81
CA ALA A 212 -16.41 -5.98 -14.93
C ALA A 212 -16.36 -4.47 -14.63
N CYS A 213 -16.74 -4.07 -13.41
CA CYS A 213 -16.64 -2.69 -12.93
C CYS A 213 -15.20 -2.20 -12.95
N LEU A 214 -14.27 -2.94 -12.34
CA LEU A 214 -12.86 -2.57 -12.28
C LEU A 214 -12.23 -2.37 -13.66
N ARG A 215 -12.55 -3.26 -14.62
CA ARG A 215 -12.06 -3.15 -16.01
C ARG A 215 -12.47 -1.86 -16.70
N THR A 216 -13.61 -1.28 -16.35
CA THR A 216 -14.10 -0.02 -16.91
C THR A 216 -13.70 1.20 -16.09
N GLU A 217 -13.32 0.99 -14.83
CA GLU A 217 -12.96 2.07 -13.92
C GLU A 217 -11.51 2.53 -14.10
N ILE A 218 -10.57 1.58 -14.24
CA ILE A 218 -9.15 1.89 -14.36
C ILE A 218 -8.73 2.14 -15.80
N ASP A 219 -7.81 3.10 -15.98
CA ASP A 219 -7.17 3.39 -17.27
C ASP A 219 -5.64 3.27 -17.15
N PRO A 220 -5.09 2.03 -17.14
CA PRO A 220 -3.69 1.81 -16.88
C PRO A 220 -2.77 2.44 -17.91
N LEU A 221 -1.69 3.06 -17.44
CA LEU A 221 -0.61 3.53 -18.30
C LEU A 221 0.21 2.36 -18.86
N PRO A 222 0.60 2.42 -20.14
CA PRO A 222 1.51 1.42 -20.71
C PRO A 222 2.91 1.53 -20.09
N ASP A 223 3.62 0.43 -20.07
CA ASP A 223 5.06 0.38 -19.83
C ASP A 223 5.78 -0.29 -21.00
N LEU A 224 7.11 -0.45 -20.90
CA LEU A 224 7.93 -1.02 -21.99
C LEU A 224 7.50 -2.44 -22.40
N THR A 225 6.77 -3.15 -21.58
CA THR A 225 6.50 -4.59 -21.75
C THR A 225 5.04 -4.97 -21.62
N ASN A 226 4.21 -4.08 -21.07
CA ASN A 226 2.80 -4.37 -20.78
C ASN A 226 1.90 -3.29 -21.36
N SER A 227 0.90 -3.71 -22.14
CA SER A 227 -0.14 -2.82 -22.64
C SER A 227 -1.15 -2.45 -21.52
N PRO A 228 -1.91 -1.35 -21.68
CA PRO A 228 -3.02 -1.02 -20.80
C PRO A 228 -4.02 -2.16 -20.65
N ASP A 229 -4.35 -2.86 -21.74
CA ASP A 229 -5.29 -3.98 -21.73
C ASP A 229 -4.75 -5.18 -20.94
N THR A 230 -3.44 -5.45 -21.03
CA THR A 230 -2.79 -6.48 -20.22
C THR A 230 -2.92 -6.14 -18.73
N LYS A 231 -2.56 -4.92 -18.33
CA LYS A 231 -2.67 -4.48 -16.93
C LYS A 231 -4.11 -4.49 -16.42
N ARG A 232 -5.06 -4.05 -17.25
CA ARG A 232 -6.50 -4.09 -16.94
C ARG A 232 -7.00 -5.53 -16.72
N HIS A 233 -6.54 -6.46 -17.55
CA HIS A 233 -6.85 -7.88 -17.38
C HIS A 233 -6.26 -8.45 -16.09
N LEU A 234 -4.98 -8.19 -15.83
CA LEU A 234 -4.28 -8.68 -14.63
C LEU A 234 -4.90 -8.10 -13.34
N ALA A 235 -5.26 -6.82 -13.33
CA ALA A 235 -5.97 -6.19 -12.20
C ALA A 235 -7.29 -6.91 -11.87
N ALA A 236 -8.07 -7.25 -12.89
CA ALA A 236 -9.32 -7.99 -12.70
C ALA A 236 -9.06 -9.42 -12.17
N VAL A 237 -8.02 -10.11 -12.64
CA VAL A 237 -7.61 -11.42 -12.12
C VAL A 237 -7.21 -11.34 -10.65
N LEU A 238 -6.44 -10.31 -10.25
CA LEU A 238 -6.08 -10.09 -8.85
C LEU A 238 -7.31 -9.84 -7.99
N LEU A 239 -8.22 -8.96 -8.43
CA LEU A 239 -9.46 -8.68 -7.71
C LEU A 239 -10.26 -9.95 -7.46
N LYS A 240 -10.42 -10.81 -8.49
CA LYS A 240 -11.09 -12.10 -8.35
C LYS A 240 -10.44 -12.98 -7.29
N ARG A 241 -9.11 -13.13 -7.33
CA ARG A 241 -8.35 -13.96 -6.35
C ARG A 241 -8.56 -13.46 -4.93
N ILE A 242 -8.38 -12.14 -4.73
CA ILE A 242 -8.54 -11.49 -3.43
C ILE A 242 -9.97 -11.69 -2.89
N LEU A 243 -11.00 -11.45 -3.69
CA LEU A 243 -12.39 -11.61 -3.27
C LEU A 243 -12.76 -13.10 -3.04
N SER A 244 -12.26 -14.02 -3.86
CA SER A 244 -12.45 -15.46 -3.64
C SER A 244 -11.81 -15.95 -2.35
N SER A 245 -10.65 -15.38 -1.96
CA SER A 245 -10.02 -15.70 -0.66
C SER A 245 -10.86 -15.19 0.53
N ALA A 246 -11.66 -14.15 0.34
CA ALA A 246 -12.59 -13.68 1.35
C ALA A 246 -13.77 -14.66 1.58
N GLN A 247 -14.20 -15.40 0.55
CA GLN A 247 -15.22 -16.46 0.68
C GLN A 247 -14.67 -17.67 1.46
N SER A 248 -13.49 -18.16 1.10
CA SER A 248 -12.90 -19.41 1.65
C SER A 248 -12.68 -19.36 3.16
N LYS A 249 -12.48 -18.16 3.73
CA LYS A 249 -12.33 -17.98 5.19
C LYS A 249 -13.64 -18.07 5.96
N THR A 250 -14.78 -18.10 5.29
CA THR A 250 -16.11 -18.23 5.93
C THR A 250 -16.47 -19.69 6.21
N GLU A 251 -15.96 -20.63 5.41
CA GLU A 251 -16.27 -22.07 5.56
C GLU A 251 -15.48 -22.75 6.69
N ASN A 252 -14.29 -22.21 7.03
CA ASN A 252 -13.42 -22.82 8.06
C ASN A 252 -13.73 -22.37 9.50
N ASN A 253 -14.70 -21.48 9.74
CA ASN A 253 -15.08 -21.02 11.08
C ASN A 253 -16.42 -21.59 11.58
N CYS A 254 -16.98 -22.60 10.92
CA CYS A 254 -18.25 -23.25 11.29
C CYS A 254 -18.11 -24.74 11.68
N GLU A 255 -16.91 -25.20 12.15
CA GLU A 255 -16.76 -26.50 12.80
C GLU A 255 -16.35 -26.38 14.27
#